data_adcb4a56a0469a12e89880ea94a4c102
#
_entry.id   adcb4a56a0469a12e89880ea94a4c102
#
_cell.length_a   1.000
_cell.length_b   1.000
_cell.length_c   1.000
_cell.angle_alpha   90.00
_cell.angle_beta   90.00
_cell.angle_gamma   90.00
#
_symmetry.space_group_name_H-M   'P 1'
#
loop_
_entity.id
_entity.type
_entity.pdbx_description
1 polymer ?
#
loop_
_entity_poly.entity_id
_entity_poly.type
_entity_poly.pdbx_seq_one_letter_code
_entity_poly.pdbx_strand_id
1 'polypeptide(L)'
;QRAKSYRWELPEPEAATIDAEGRQRWDEARAKSIAWAVEAARDPRVVYLDTETTGFGPRAEIVDIGVVDAGGEVIFESLVRPERPIPREVIAIHGITDADVRDAPRWDELYDQLGPVLKDRRILVYNVTFDRQMVNQSCQRYALPEAEADWECAMKRYAGFAGNWDARKRWFSFVKLEHAVRTFNAQPGGHRAAADAIACRAVVVGMASTPPPDLITPEPLIATSARRPWQTPRNEAALTAPGTLARWAHASREFRTLLEQIPVELREKAGAAGTWSPRQIVAHACGWEQEGARRLRLLADNPDLPDKTYDVDRFNAAEVEIQQRQSWNATLDEFAKVTHSLGLAAARLPHDPRAREWLLKRTLDLEGHCDEMREWLDEETAAGRS
;
A
#
# COMPACT_ATOMS: atom_id res chain seq x y z
N GLN A 1 -6.94 20.21 34.37
CA GLN A 1 -6.45 18.87 33.96
C GLN A 1 -6.23 18.92 32.46
N ARG A 2 -4.97 18.81 32.03
CA ARG A 2 -4.57 18.91 30.63
C ARG A 2 -4.96 17.60 29.91
N ALA A 3 -5.78 17.70 28.89
CA ALA A 3 -6.01 16.61 27.94
C ALA A 3 -4.66 16.19 27.34
N LYS A 4 -4.26 14.94 27.55
CA LYS A 4 -3.12 14.36 26.85
C LYS A 4 -3.56 14.11 25.41
N SER A 5 -3.15 14.98 24.49
CA SER A 5 -3.25 14.71 23.07
C SER A 5 -2.33 13.52 22.76
N TYR A 6 -2.90 12.37 22.44
CA TYR A 6 -2.15 11.27 21.85
C TYR A 6 -1.85 11.63 20.40
N ARG A 7 -0.74 12.31 20.20
CA ARG A 7 -0.14 12.53 18.90
C ARG A 7 0.55 11.22 18.51
N TRP A 8 -0.05 10.45 17.63
CA TRP A 8 0.59 9.31 17.00
C TRP A 8 1.53 9.82 15.91
N GLU A 9 2.61 10.45 16.31
CA GLU A 9 3.78 10.57 15.45
C GLU A 9 4.45 9.20 15.47
N LEU A 10 4.33 8.46 14.36
CA LEU A 10 5.22 7.34 14.14
C LEU A 10 6.64 7.93 14.12
N PRO A 11 7.59 7.43 14.94
CA PRO A 11 8.97 7.77 14.73
C PRO A 11 9.29 7.41 13.27
N GLU A 12 9.96 8.32 12.56
CA GLU A 12 10.54 8.01 11.26
C GLU A 12 11.22 6.65 11.39
N PRO A 13 10.94 5.69 10.49
CA PRO A 13 11.70 4.46 10.53
C PRO A 13 13.13 4.85 10.16
N GLU A 14 14.00 5.01 11.17
CA GLU A 14 15.37 4.63 10.94
C GLU A 14 15.27 3.30 10.23
N ALA A 15 15.86 3.16 9.04
CA ALA A 15 15.90 1.92 8.30
C ALA A 15 16.53 0.88 9.23
N ALA A 16 15.69 0.28 10.06
CA ALA A 16 16.08 -0.78 10.95
C ALA A 16 16.48 -1.90 10.00
N THR A 17 17.78 -2.07 9.84
CA THR A 17 18.34 -3.26 9.23
C THR A 17 17.69 -4.40 9.97
N ILE A 18 16.75 -5.08 9.31
CA ILE A 18 16.14 -6.30 9.84
C ILE A 18 17.30 -7.22 10.14
N ASP A 19 17.58 -7.50 11.41
CA ASP A 19 18.61 -8.44 11.80
C ASP A 19 18.28 -9.84 11.31
N ALA A 20 19.21 -10.79 11.41
CA ALA A 20 19.01 -12.13 10.91
C ALA A 20 17.79 -12.82 11.57
N GLU A 21 17.53 -12.53 12.85
CA GLU A 21 16.37 -13.06 13.58
C GLU A 21 15.07 -12.44 13.05
N GLY A 22 15.02 -11.15 12.85
CA GLY A 22 13.87 -10.44 12.31
C GLY A 22 13.55 -10.92 10.89
N ARG A 23 14.56 -11.18 10.07
CA ARG A 23 14.39 -11.70 8.70
C ARG A 23 13.76 -13.10 8.72
N GLN A 24 14.31 -14.02 9.49
CA GLN A 24 13.73 -15.37 9.62
C GLN A 24 12.28 -15.32 10.12
N ARG A 25 12.01 -14.51 11.13
CA ARG A 25 10.65 -14.32 11.66
C ARG A 25 9.70 -13.71 10.64
N TRP A 26 10.21 -12.80 9.80
CA TRP A 26 9.39 -12.22 8.74
C TRP A 26 9.03 -13.24 7.67
N ASP A 27 9.98 -14.04 7.20
CA ASP A 27 9.71 -15.07 6.19
C ASP A 27 8.61 -16.04 6.68
N GLU A 28 8.71 -16.51 7.93
CA GLU A 28 7.70 -17.36 8.56
C GLU A 28 6.35 -16.66 8.72
N ALA A 29 6.33 -15.40 9.20
CA ALA A 29 5.12 -14.64 9.43
C ALA A 29 4.43 -14.30 8.10
N ARG A 30 5.21 -13.96 7.07
CA ARG A 30 4.72 -13.66 5.73
C ARG A 30 4.08 -14.89 5.09
N ALA A 31 4.74 -16.05 5.14
CA ALA A 31 4.19 -17.29 4.63
C ALA A 31 2.86 -17.66 5.33
N LYS A 32 2.81 -17.56 6.67
CA LYS A 32 1.59 -17.79 7.45
C LYS A 32 0.46 -16.79 7.09
N SER A 33 0.81 -15.54 6.85
CA SER A 33 -0.15 -14.49 6.46
C SER A 33 -0.73 -14.74 5.08
N ILE A 34 0.10 -15.14 4.12
CA ILE A 34 -0.34 -15.50 2.77
C ILE A 34 -1.24 -16.74 2.81
N ALA A 35 -0.83 -17.81 3.51
CA ALA A 35 -1.63 -19.03 3.62
C ALA A 35 -3.01 -18.76 4.25
N TRP A 36 -3.05 -17.96 5.32
CA TRP A 36 -4.30 -17.53 5.94
C TRP A 36 -5.18 -16.72 4.99
N ALA A 37 -4.58 -15.78 4.24
CA ALA A 37 -5.32 -14.96 3.30
C ALA A 37 -5.89 -15.78 2.13
N VAL A 38 -5.14 -16.76 1.63
CA VAL A 38 -5.62 -17.71 0.59
C VAL A 38 -6.80 -18.52 1.09
N GLU A 39 -6.74 -19.00 2.34
CA GLU A 39 -7.85 -19.72 2.98
C GLU A 39 -9.07 -18.81 3.13
N ALA A 40 -8.89 -17.60 3.69
CA ALA A 40 -9.95 -16.64 3.88
C ALA A 40 -10.63 -16.21 2.56
N ALA A 41 -9.85 -15.99 1.50
CA ALA A 41 -10.39 -15.61 0.18
C ALA A 41 -11.21 -16.71 -0.50
N ARG A 42 -11.10 -17.98 -0.04
CA ARG A 42 -11.84 -19.13 -0.57
C ARG A 42 -13.01 -19.56 0.29
N ASP A 43 -13.09 -19.09 1.54
CA ASP A 43 -14.16 -19.46 2.46
C ASP A 43 -15.41 -18.61 2.20
N PRO A 44 -16.52 -19.19 1.71
CA PRO A 44 -17.75 -18.45 1.42
C PRO A 44 -18.44 -17.90 2.68
N ARG A 45 -18.05 -18.34 3.88
CA ARG A 45 -18.57 -17.81 5.13
C ARG A 45 -17.92 -16.50 5.52
N VAL A 46 -16.77 -16.13 4.87
CA VAL A 46 -16.08 -14.89 5.18
C VAL A 46 -16.93 -13.69 4.81
N VAL A 47 -17.01 -12.76 5.74
CA VAL A 47 -17.50 -11.41 5.54
C VAL A 47 -16.49 -10.42 6.11
N TYR A 48 -16.45 -9.24 5.53
CA TYR A 48 -15.64 -8.13 6.02
C TYR A 48 -16.55 -7.10 6.65
N LEU A 49 -16.22 -6.66 7.85
CA LEU A 49 -17.01 -5.70 8.60
C LEU A 49 -16.14 -4.54 9.04
N ASP A 50 -16.72 -3.36 9.07
CA ASP A 50 -16.13 -2.17 9.67
C ASP A 50 -17.19 -1.32 10.33
N THR A 51 -16.81 -0.46 11.29
CA THR A 51 -17.72 0.41 12.03
C THR A 51 -17.15 1.80 12.23
N GLU A 52 -17.99 2.85 12.01
CA GLU A 52 -17.70 4.20 12.48
C GLU A 52 -18.45 4.46 13.79
N THR A 53 -17.85 5.26 14.66
CA THR A 53 -18.33 5.37 16.05
C THR A 53 -18.25 6.80 16.59
N THR A 54 -18.96 7.06 17.70
CA THR A 54 -18.88 8.31 18.45
C THR A 54 -17.57 8.45 19.25
N GLY A 55 -16.61 7.50 19.14
CA GLY A 55 -15.31 7.55 19.82
C GLY A 55 -14.75 6.19 20.21
N PHE A 56 -13.82 6.16 21.17
CA PHE A 56 -13.00 4.98 21.51
C PHE A 56 -13.23 4.47 22.95
N GLY A 57 -14.29 4.71 23.57
CA GLY A 57 -14.44 4.33 24.97
C GLY A 57 -15.61 3.38 25.23
N PRO A 58 -15.79 2.91 26.46
CA PRO A 58 -16.87 1.99 26.83
C PRO A 58 -18.27 2.61 26.69
N ARG A 59 -18.35 3.90 26.40
CA ARG A 59 -19.60 4.61 26.13
C ARG A 59 -19.75 5.04 24.68
N ALA A 60 -18.78 4.71 23.82
CA ALA A 60 -18.88 4.97 22.39
C ALA A 60 -20.01 4.13 21.78
N GLU A 61 -20.61 4.64 20.73
CA GLU A 61 -21.74 4.05 20.02
C GLU A 61 -21.43 3.98 18.54
N ILE A 62 -21.91 2.93 17.86
CA ILE A 62 -21.79 2.81 16.41
C ILE A 62 -22.71 3.84 15.76
N VAL A 63 -22.20 4.52 14.71
CA VAL A 63 -22.93 5.48 13.88
C VAL A 63 -23.03 5.07 12.41
N ASP A 64 -22.13 4.17 11.97
CA ASP A 64 -22.15 3.57 10.63
C ASP A 64 -21.64 2.13 10.74
N ILE A 65 -22.24 1.20 10.03
CA ILE A 65 -21.79 -0.18 9.96
C ILE A 65 -21.93 -0.70 8.53
N GLY A 66 -20.89 -1.37 8.05
CA GLY A 66 -20.87 -2.00 6.73
C GLY A 66 -20.40 -3.43 6.79
N VAL A 67 -21.06 -4.32 6.05
CA VAL A 67 -20.69 -5.73 5.89
C VAL A 67 -20.61 -6.07 4.41
N VAL A 68 -19.47 -6.62 4.01
CA VAL A 68 -19.15 -6.99 2.63
C VAL A 68 -18.86 -8.48 2.57
N ASP A 69 -19.39 -9.19 1.60
CA ASP A 69 -19.16 -10.62 1.44
C ASP A 69 -17.77 -10.95 0.83
N ALA A 70 -17.47 -12.24 0.74
CA ALA A 70 -16.22 -12.70 0.13
C ALA A 70 -16.06 -12.29 -1.36
N GLY A 71 -17.15 -12.06 -2.08
CA GLY A 71 -17.19 -11.58 -3.46
C GLY A 71 -16.86 -10.09 -3.59
N GLY A 72 -17.11 -9.31 -2.53
CA GLY A 72 -16.92 -7.85 -2.51
C GLY A 72 -18.23 -7.08 -2.64
N GLU A 73 -19.37 -7.76 -2.59
CA GLU A 73 -20.71 -7.14 -2.57
C GLU A 73 -21.04 -6.67 -1.17
N VAL A 74 -21.61 -5.47 -1.06
CA VAL A 74 -22.14 -4.94 0.20
C VAL A 74 -23.44 -5.68 0.51
N ILE A 75 -23.42 -6.54 1.51
CA ILE A 75 -24.58 -7.34 1.92
C ILE A 75 -25.35 -6.71 3.07
N PHE A 76 -24.75 -5.73 3.74
CA PHE A 76 -25.40 -4.92 4.76
C PHE A 76 -24.68 -3.57 4.91
N GLU A 77 -25.45 -2.50 4.97
CA GLU A 77 -24.95 -1.14 5.26
C GLU A 77 -26.05 -0.34 5.93
N SER A 78 -25.73 0.35 7.02
CA SER A 78 -26.67 1.25 7.68
C SER A 78 -25.97 2.29 8.53
N LEU A 79 -26.45 3.53 8.45
CA LEU A 79 -26.26 4.49 9.54
C LEU A 79 -27.02 4.02 10.79
N VAL A 80 -26.51 4.39 11.95
CA VAL A 80 -27.09 4.03 13.25
C VAL A 80 -27.26 5.28 14.08
N ARG A 81 -28.45 5.49 14.65
CA ARG A 81 -28.72 6.63 15.53
C ARG A 81 -28.19 6.35 16.94
N PRO A 82 -27.16 7.08 17.41
CA PRO A 82 -26.68 6.94 18.77
C PRO A 82 -27.61 7.62 19.76
N GLU A 83 -27.51 7.27 21.06
CA GLU A 83 -28.26 7.94 22.14
C GLU A 83 -27.66 9.30 22.53
N ARG A 84 -26.40 9.52 22.17
CA ARG A 84 -25.65 10.72 22.53
C ARG A 84 -25.18 11.46 21.28
N PRO A 85 -25.05 12.80 21.38
CA PRO A 85 -24.52 13.58 20.27
C PRO A 85 -23.13 13.11 19.86
N ILE A 86 -22.87 13.14 18.55
CA ILE A 86 -21.58 12.75 17.95
C ILE A 86 -20.55 13.86 18.23
N PRO A 87 -19.40 13.55 18.89
CA PRO A 87 -18.37 14.54 19.16
C PRO A 87 -17.76 15.13 17.89
N ARG A 88 -17.48 16.42 17.88
CA ARG A 88 -16.92 17.13 16.71
C ARG A 88 -15.60 16.54 16.21
N GLU A 89 -14.81 15.99 17.13
CA GLU A 89 -13.51 15.39 16.82
C GLU A 89 -13.65 14.15 15.94
N VAL A 90 -14.69 13.34 16.12
CA VAL A 90 -14.94 12.16 15.29
C VAL A 90 -15.73 12.50 14.04
N ILE A 91 -16.61 13.52 14.07
CA ILE A 91 -17.23 14.07 12.85
C ILE A 91 -16.13 14.53 11.86
N ALA A 92 -15.05 15.13 12.36
CA ALA A 92 -13.93 15.54 11.51
C ALA A 92 -13.18 14.37 10.87
N ILE A 93 -13.39 13.12 11.34
CA ILE A 93 -12.78 11.91 10.81
C ILE A 93 -13.68 11.27 9.73
N HIS A 94 -14.93 10.90 10.10
CA HIS A 94 -15.84 10.14 9.24
C HIS A 94 -16.91 11.01 8.55
N GLY A 95 -17.03 12.28 8.91
CA GLY A 95 -17.97 13.22 8.29
C GLY A 95 -19.44 13.05 8.68
N ILE A 96 -19.80 12.03 9.47
CA ILE A 96 -21.19 11.73 9.86
C ILE A 96 -21.60 12.66 11.02
N THR A 97 -22.70 13.39 10.83
CA THR A 97 -23.24 14.35 11.80
C THR A 97 -24.50 13.81 12.49
N ASP A 98 -24.92 14.47 13.58
CA ASP A 98 -26.21 14.17 14.22
C ASP A 98 -27.40 14.34 13.28
N ALA A 99 -27.28 15.18 12.27
CA ALA A 99 -28.32 15.38 11.27
C ALA A 99 -28.46 14.17 10.34
N ASP A 100 -27.32 13.53 9.98
CA ASP A 100 -27.31 12.37 9.09
C ASP A 100 -27.91 11.12 9.72
N VAL A 101 -27.73 10.97 11.03
CA VAL A 101 -28.23 9.80 11.78
C VAL A 101 -29.58 10.00 12.43
N ARG A 102 -30.20 11.18 12.29
CA ARG A 102 -31.45 11.53 12.98
C ARG A 102 -32.59 10.54 12.72
N ASP A 103 -32.74 10.15 11.48
CA ASP A 103 -33.81 9.26 11.00
C ASP A 103 -33.31 7.81 10.82
N ALA A 104 -32.04 7.54 11.19
CA ALA A 104 -31.49 6.20 11.15
C ALA A 104 -32.08 5.32 12.28
N PRO A 105 -32.13 3.99 12.11
CA PRO A 105 -32.54 3.08 13.16
C PRO A 105 -31.56 3.12 14.33
N ARG A 106 -32.05 2.83 15.52
CA ARG A 106 -31.21 2.55 16.68
C ARG A 106 -30.63 1.15 16.56
N TRP A 107 -29.62 0.84 17.37
CA TRP A 107 -28.98 -0.46 17.34
C TRP A 107 -29.93 -1.64 17.57
N ASP A 108 -30.86 -1.52 18.52
CA ASP A 108 -31.86 -2.55 18.80
C ASP A 108 -32.83 -2.80 17.63
N GLU A 109 -33.21 -1.75 16.91
CA GLU A 109 -34.06 -1.84 15.73
C GLU A 109 -33.31 -2.44 14.51
N LEU A 110 -31.98 -2.20 14.44
CA LEU A 110 -31.13 -2.68 13.38
C LEU A 110 -30.73 -4.15 13.55
N TYR A 111 -30.55 -4.59 14.79
CA TYR A 111 -29.97 -5.89 15.12
C TYR A 111 -30.75 -7.07 14.58
N ASP A 112 -32.07 -6.95 14.49
CA ASP A 112 -32.91 -8.00 13.90
C ASP A 112 -32.59 -8.33 12.44
N GLN A 113 -32.07 -7.34 11.73
CA GLN A 113 -31.60 -7.47 10.34
C GLN A 113 -30.11 -7.86 10.27
N LEU A 114 -29.27 -7.29 11.13
CA LEU A 114 -27.84 -7.53 11.17
C LEU A 114 -27.48 -8.92 11.73
N GLY A 115 -28.17 -9.36 12.80
CA GLY A 115 -27.88 -10.63 13.49
C GLY A 115 -27.83 -11.82 12.53
N PRO A 116 -28.87 -12.05 11.68
CA PRO A 116 -28.84 -13.11 10.66
C PRO A 116 -27.67 -13.00 9.65
N VAL A 117 -27.24 -11.78 9.32
CA VAL A 117 -26.11 -11.56 8.39
C VAL A 117 -24.79 -12.00 9.00
N LEU A 118 -24.62 -11.84 10.33
CA LEU A 118 -23.38 -12.17 11.03
C LEU A 118 -23.36 -13.62 11.56
N LYS A 119 -24.51 -14.27 11.67
CA LYS A 119 -24.61 -15.60 12.27
C LYS A 119 -23.82 -16.64 11.47
N ASP A 120 -23.05 -17.46 12.18
CA ASP A 120 -22.21 -18.55 11.63
C ASP A 120 -21.17 -18.06 10.59
N ARG A 121 -20.87 -16.74 10.58
CA ARG A 121 -19.87 -16.15 9.69
C ARG A 121 -18.48 -16.16 10.30
N ARG A 122 -17.51 -16.10 9.43
CA ARG A 122 -16.12 -15.77 9.73
C ARG A 122 -15.93 -14.29 9.43
N ILE A 123 -15.93 -13.46 10.47
CA ILE A 123 -15.92 -12.00 10.35
C ILE A 123 -14.47 -11.50 10.38
N LEU A 124 -14.02 -10.97 9.28
CA LEU A 124 -12.71 -10.32 9.14
C LEU A 124 -12.90 -8.81 9.28
N VAL A 125 -12.18 -8.22 10.22
CA VAL A 125 -12.10 -6.77 10.40
C VAL A 125 -10.66 -6.32 10.39
N TYR A 126 -10.44 -5.06 10.06
CA TYR A 126 -9.06 -4.59 10.05
C TYR A 126 -8.49 -4.53 11.46
N ASN A 127 -9.23 -4.03 12.45
CA ASN A 127 -8.84 -4.02 13.86
C ASN A 127 -9.87 -4.72 14.74
N VAL A 128 -9.76 -6.03 14.88
CA VAL A 128 -10.75 -6.87 15.60
C VAL A 128 -11.01 -6.42 17.03
N THR A 129 -10.01 -5.89 17.71
CA THR A 129 -10.18 -5.44 19.11
C THR A 129 -11.16 -4.29 19.20
N PHE A 130 -11.17 -3.42 18.20
CA PHE A 130 -12.06 -2.26 18.16
C PHE A 130 -13.48 -2.66 17.71
N ASP A 131 -13.64 -3.16 16.50
CA ASP A 131 -14.97 -3.39 15.92
C ASP A 131 -15.78 -4.43 16.67
N ARG A 132 -15.14 -5.55 17.06
CA ARG A 132 -15.80 -6.55 17.89
C ARG A 132 -16.27 -5.96 19.23
N GLN A 133 -15.43 -5.11 19.86
CA GLN A 133 -15.81 -4.43 21.09
C GLN A 133 -17.00 -3.51 20.86
N MET A 134 -17.04 -2.74 19.77
CA MET A 134 -18.13 -1.82 19.45
C MET A 134 -19.45 -2.57 19.24
N VAL A 135 -19.43 -3.66 18.47
CA VAL A 135 -20.60 -4.53 18.27
C VAL A 135 -21.08 -5.12 19.59
N ASN A 136 -20.17 -5.72 20.38
CA ASN A 136 -20.55 -6.37 21.64
C ASN A 136 -21.09 -5.36 22.66
N GLN A 137 -20.46 -4.20 22.84
CA GLN A 137 -20.97 -3.19 23.78
C GLN A 137 -22.31 -2.58 23.33
N SER A 138 -22.56 -2.50 22.02
CA SER A 138 -23.86 -2.09 21.50
C SER A 138 -24.92 -3.15 21.79
N CYS A 139 -24.61 -4.44 21.61
CA CYS A 139 -25.53 -5.53 22.00
C CYS A 139 -25.78 -5.52 23.50
N GLN A 140 -24.78 -5.40 24.34
CA GLN A 140 -24.90 -5.34 25.79
C GLN A 140 -25.78 -4.17 26.27
N ARG A 141 -25.68 -3.01 25.64
CA ARG A 141 -26.46 -1.80 25.96
C ARG A 141 -27.96 -2.05 25.83
N TYR A 142 -28.37 -2.82 24.84
CA TYR A 142 -29.78 -3.13 24.54
C TYR A 142 -30.22 -4.54 25.00
N ALA A 143 -29.38 -5.21 25.80
CA ALA A 143 -29.64 -6.58 26.29
C ALA A 143 -29.86 -7.58 25.13
N LEU A 144 -29.19 -7.41 24.03
CA LEU A 144 -29.21 -8.30 22.86
C LEU A 144 -28.10 -9.35 22.96
N PRO A 145 -28.27 -10.53 22.34
CA PRO A 145 -27.20 -11.52 22.29
C PRO A 145 -25.98 -11.00 21.49
N GLU A 146 -24.79 -11.40 21.90
CA GLU A 146 -23.59 -11.15 21.09
C GLU A 146 -23.66 -11.94 19.77
N ALA A 147 -22.98 -11.44 18.73
CA ALA A 147 -22.93 -12.12 17.44
C ALA A 147 -22.20 -13.46 17.55
N GLU A 148 -22.89 -14.56 17.25
CA GLU A 148 -22.28 -15.90 17.15
C GLU A 148 -21.48 -16.02 15.87
N ALA A 149 -20.20 -15.63 15.93
CA ALA A 149 -19.30 -15.58 14.77
C ALA A 149 -17.84 -15.72 15.17
N ASP A 150 -17.02 -16.16 14.22
CA ASP A 150 -15.56 -16.23 14.36
C ASP A 150 -14.94 -14.90 13.93
N TRP A 151 -14.36 -14.17 14.87
CA TRP A 151 -13.75 -12.86 14.61
C TRP A 151 -12.24 -12.94 14.41
N GLU A 152 -11.75 -12.39 13.29
CA GLU A 152 -10.33 -12.37 12.96
C GLU A 152 -9.82 -10.98 12.58
N CYS A 153 -8.50 -10.76 12.80
CA CYS A 153 -7.83 -9.48 12.61
C CYS A 153 -6.97 -9.46 11.36
N ALA A 154 -7.37 -8.73 10.35
CA ALA A 154 -6.60 -8.55 9.13
C ALA A 154 -5.32 -7.71 9.38
N MET A 155 -5.35 -6.70 10.27
CA MET A 155 -4.19 -5.87 10.63
C MET A 155 -3.05 -6.68 11.22
N LYS A 156 -3.34 -7.65 12.10
CA LYS A 156 -2.31 -8.55 12.67
C LYS A 156 -1.67 -9.43 11.61
N ARG A 157 -2.47 -9.94 10.67
CA ARG A 157 -1.96 -10.73 9.53
C ARG A 157 -1.16 -9.87 8.58
N TYR A 158 -1.66 -8.68 8.27
CA TYR A 158 -0.94 -7.75 7.42
C TYR A 158 0.38 -7.27 8.04
N ALA A 159 0.47 -7.07 9.34
CA ALA A 159 1.72 -6.71 10.02
C ALA A 159 2.83 -7.75 9.77
N GLY A 160 2.51 -9.04 9.90
CA GLY A 160 3.44 -10.13 9.56
C GLY A 160 3.78 -10.20 8.07
N PHE A 161 2.84 -9.87 7.20
CA PHE A 161 3.05 -9.78 5.76
C PHE A 161 3.98 -8.62 5.38
N ALA A 162 3.73 -7.42 5.93
CA ALA A 162 4.44 -6.19 5.63
C ALA A 162 5.90 -6.20 6.14
N GLY A 163 6.16 -6.89 7.26
CA GLY A 163 7.51 -7.08 7.77
C GLY A 163 8.11 -5.86 8.49
N ASN A 164 7.29 -4.93 8.97
CA ASN A 164 7.75 -3.77 9.74
C ASN A 164 8.24 -4.20 11.13
N TRP A 165 9.46 -4.73 11.20
CA TRP A 165 10.05 -5.30 12.40
C TRP A 165 10.40 -4.22 13.43
N ASP A 166 9.89 -4.38 14.65
CA ASP A 166 10.30 -3.60 15.82
C ASP A 166 11.21 -4.49 16.69
N ALA A 167 12.52 -4.26 16.60
CA ALA A 167 13.52 -5.05 17.33
C ALA A 167 13.38 -4.93 18.86
N ARG A 168 12.83 -3.83 19.39
CA ARG A 168 12.61 -3.63 20.82
C ARG A 168 11.44 -4.48 21.32
N LYS A 169 10.37 -4.55 20.54
CA LYS A 169 9.18 -5.34 20.85
C LYS A 169 9.31 -6.81 20.39
N ARG A 170 10.30 -7.08 19.52
CA ARG A 170 10.47 -8.39 18.83
C ARG A 170 9.19 -8.82 18.14
N TRP A 171 8.52 -7.88 17.48
CA TRP A 171 7.25 -8.04 16.81
C TRP A 171 7.11 -7.09 15.61
N PHE A 172 6.17 -7.39 14.69
CA PHE A 172 5.88 -6.53 13.56
C PHE A 172 4.91 -5.41 13.95
N SER A 173 5.27 -4.18 13.64
CA SER A 173 4.44 -2.99 13.88
C SER A 173 3.20 -3.01 13.01
N PHE A 174 2.06 -2.61 13.59
CA PHE A 174 0.82 -2.48 12.87
C PHE A 174 0.88 -1.33 11.86
N VAL A 175 0.18 -1.53 10.75
CA VAL A 175 0.06 -0.55 9.67
C VAL A 175 -1.40 -0.14 9.58
N LYS A 176 -1.67 1.14 9.37
CA LYS A 176 -3.04 1.64 9.18
C LYS A 176 -3.64 1.10 7.88
N LEU A 177 -4.98 0.95 7.84
CA LEU A 177 -5.70 0.43 6.67
C LEU A 177 -5.39 1.26 5.41
N GLU A 178 -5.42 2.58 5.53
CA GLU A 178 -5.13 3.52 4.44
C GLU A 178 -3.74 3.32 3.78
N HIS A 179 -2.77 2.82 4.54
CA HIS A 179 -1.43 2.48 4.03
C HIS A 179 -1.39 1.03 3.51
N ALA A 180 -2.05 0.10 4.19
CA ALA A 180 -2.08 -1.30 3.78
C ALA A 180 -2.73 -1.50 2.41
N VAL A 181 -3.83 -0.81 2.13
CA VAL A 181 -4.53 -0.89 0.82
C VAL A 181 -3.66 -0.41 -0.32
N ARG A 182 -2.81 0.61 -0.10
CA ARG A 182 -1.90 1.15 -1.13
C ARG A 182 -0.89 0.10 -1.60
N THR A 183 -0.46 -0.81 -0.72
CA THR A 183 0.43 -1.94 -1.08
C THR A 183 -0.18 -2.80 -2.20
N PHE A 184 -1.50 -2.84 -2.28
CA PHE A 184 -2.25 -3.64 -3.27
C PHE A 184 -2.96 -2.77 -4.32
N ASN A 185 -2.62 -1.48 -4.39
CA ASN A 185 -3.23 -0.49 -5.30
C ASN A 185 -4.75 -0.38 -5.17
N ALA A 186 -5.28 -0.61 -3.97
CA ALA A 186 -6.68 -0.40 -3.65
C ALA A 186 -6.91 1.00 -3.07
N GLN A 187 -8.14 1.49 -3.16
CA GLN A 187 -8.51 2.79 -2.62
C GLN A 187 -8.82 2.67 -1.12
N PRO A 188 -8.41 3.65 -0.30
CA PRO A 188 -8.90 3.76 1.07
C PRO A 188 -10.41 4.01 1.08
N GLY A 189 -11.11 3.49 2.08
CA GLY A 189 -12.56 3.63 2.20
C GLY A 189 -13.02 5.03 2.63
N GLY A 190 -12.12 5.86 3.14
CA GLY A 190 -12.41 7.26 3.46
C GLY A 190 -13.28 7.45 4.69
N HIS A 191 -13.18 6.55 5.64
CA HIS A 191 -13.94 6.55 6.89
C HIS A 191 -15.47 6.46 6.65
N ARG A 192 -15.87 5.50 5.83
CA ARG A 192 -17.23 5.01 5.70
C ARG A 192 -17.18 3.49 5.83
N ALA A 193 -18.01 2.94 6.73
CA ALA A 193 -17.91 1.56 7.16
C ALA A 193 -17.92 0.53 6.01
N ALA A 194 -18.85 0.61 5.07
CA ALA A 194 -18.86 -0.30 3.92
C ALA A 194 -17.62 -0.16 3.03
N ALA A 195 -17.14 1.08 2.82
CA ALA A 195 -15.95 1.33 2.01
C ALA A 195 -14.66 0.87 2.69
N ASP A 196 -14.55 1.00 4.03
CA ASP A 196 -13.41 0.50 4.81
C ASP A 196 -13.45 -1.04 4.93
N ALA A 197 -14.63 -1.67 4.97
CA ALA A 197 -14.78 -3.12 4.84
C ALA A 197 -14.31 -3.63 3.46
N ILE A 198 -14.63 -2.93 2.35
CA ILE A 198 -14.11 -3.21 1.01
C ILE A 198 -12.58 -3.05 0.99
N ALA A 199 -12.05 -2.02 1.62
CA ALA A 199 -10.62 -1.78 1.74
C ALA A 199 -9.92 -2.89 2.54
N CYS A 200 -10.50 -3.36 3.64
CA CYS A 200 -10.02 -4.52 4.41
C CYS A 200 -9.97 -5.78 3.54
N ARG A 201 -11.04 -6.05 2.78
CA ARG A 201 -11.07 -7.15 1.81
C ARG A 201 -9.96 -7.03 0.78
N ALA A 202 -9.74 -5.85 0.22
CA ALA A 202 -8.68 -5.63 -0.76
C ALA A 202 -7.28 -5.98 -0.21
N VAL A 203 -7.02 -5.70 1.08
CA VAL A 203 -5.78 -6.11 1.76
C VAL A 203 -5.68 -7.64 1.84
N VAL A 204 -6.75 -8.32 2.23
CA VAL A 204 -6.76 -9.79 2.36
C VAL A 204 -6.58 -10.47 1.00
N VAL A 205 -7.33 -10.04 -0.02
CA VAL A 205 -7.20 -10.55 -1.40
C VAL A 205 -5.82 -10.25 -1.98
N GLY A 206 -5.27 -9.08 -1.69
CA GLY A 206 -3.91 -8.70 -2.09
C GLY A 206 -2.84 -9.60 -1.49
N MET A 207 -2.94 -9.94 -0.20
CA MET A 207 -2.06 -10.92 0.43
C MET A 207 -2.22 -12.31 -0.18
N ALA A 208 -3.46 -12.76 -0.43
CA ALA A 208 -3.77 -14.06 -1.04
C ALA A 208 -3.20 -14.20 -2.46
N SER A 209 -3.12 -13.10 -3.20
CA SER A 209 -2.59 -13.04 -4.56
C SER A 209 -1.06 -12.95 -4.62
N THR A 210 -0.41 -12.86 -3.47
CA THR A 210 1.05 -12.77 -3.39
C THR A 210 1.65 -14.17 -3.41
N PRO A 211 2.65 -14.47 -4.28
CA PRO A 211 3.32 -15.77 -4.29
C PRO A 211 3.95 -16.09 -2.93
N PRO A 212 3.86 -17.36 -2.46
CA PRO A 212 4.58 -17.77 -1.24
C PRO A 212 6.09 -17.57 -1.41
N PRO A 213 6.82 -17.30 -0.31
CA PRO A 213 8.26 -17.06 -0.34
C PRO A 213 9.08 -18.20 -0.97
N ASP A 214 8.64 -19.43 -0.81
CA ASP A 214 9.32 -20.63 -1.29
C ASP A 214 9.30 -20.78 -2.84
N LEU A 215 8.46 -20.02 -3.54
CA LEU A 215 8.46 -19.95 -5.01
C LEU A 215 9.40 -18.86 -5.54
N ILE A 216 9.96 -18.05 -4.65
CA ILE A 216 11.03 -17.13 -4.95
C ILE A 216 12.34 -17.84 -4.58
N THR A 217 12.74 -18.85 -5.34
CA THR A 217 14.12 -19.33 -5.30
C THR A 217 15.00 -18.15 -5.67
N PRO A 218 15.87 -17.66 -4.78
CA PRO A 218 16.88 -16.74 -5.21
C PRO A 218 17.74 -17.50 -6.23
N GLU A 219 17.70 -17.11 -7.50
CA GLU A 219 18.78 -17.52 -8.38
C GLU A 219 20.09 -17.18 -7.68
N PRO A 220 21.04 -18.11 -7.62
CA PRO A 220 22.30 -17.83 -6.99
C PRO A 220 22.87 -16.58 -7.68
N LEU A 221 23.19 -15.56 -6.89
CA LEU A 221 23.96 -14.41 -7.33
C LEU A 221 25.25 -14.98 -7.91
N ILE A 222 25.30 -15.14 -9.22
CA ILE A 222 26.53 -15.46 -9.93
C ILE A 222 27.46 -14.29 -9.63
N ALA A 223 28.41 -14.54 -8.78
CA ALA A 223 29.52 -13.62 -8.54
C ALA A 223 30.29 -13.46 -9.84
N THR A 224 29.89 -12.48 -10.65
CA THR A 224 30.67 -12.06 -11.80
C THR A 224 31.79 -11.13 -11.32
N SER A 225 32.90 -11.76 -10.93
CA SER A 225 34.19 -11.08 -11.00
C SER A 225 34.48 -10.84 -12.47
N ALA A 226 34.50 -9.62 -12.90
CA ALA A 226 35.34 -8.99 -13.89
C ALA A 226 34.66 -7.71 -14.43
N ARG A 227 35.14 -6.58 -13.98
CA ARG A 227 34.84 -5.28 -14.60
C ARG A 227 35.30 -5.31 -16.04
N ARG A 228 34.38 -5.24 -17.00
CA ARG A 228 34.68 -4.70 -18.34
C ARG A 228 33.87 -3.41 -18.52
N PRO A 229 34.47 -2.35 -19.08
CA PRO A 229 33.73 -1.14 -19.38
C PRO A 229 32.71 -1.45 -20.45
N TRP A 230 31.42 -1.16 -20.14
CA TRP A 230 30.29 -1.38 -21.03
C TRP A 230 30.29 -0.27 -22.09
N GLN A 231 30.47 -0.64 -23.34
CA GLN A 231 30.17 0.22 -24.48
C GLN A 231 28.74 0.02 -24.90
N THR A 232 27.94 1.07 -24.83
CA THR A 232 26.50 1.11 -25.15
C THR A 232 26.29 0.92 -26.64
N PRO A 233 25.53 -0.11 -27.10
CA PRO A 233 24.99 -0.10 -28.46
C PRO A 233 23.68 0.71 -28.43
N ARG A 234 23.68 1.85 -29.11
CA ARG A 234 22.47 2.62 -29.44
C ARG A 234 21.71 1.94 -30.58
N ASN A 235 21.14 0.75 -30.38
CA ASN A 235 20.38 0.10 -31.44
C ASN A 235 19.22 -0.71 -30.84
N GLU A 236 17.97 -0.26 -31.06
CA GLU A 236 16.73 -0.86 -30.59
C GLU A 236 16.54 -2.33 -31.01
N ALA A 237 17.16 -2.75 -32.11
CA ALA A 237 17.03 -4.10 -32.66
C ALA A 237 17.77 -5.20 -31.86
N ALA A 238 18.63 -4.84 -30.91
CA ALA A 238 19.49 -5.79 -30.17
C ALA A 238 18.88 -6.28 -28.83
N LEU A 239 17.69 -5.85 -28.46
CA LEU A 239 17.11 -6.16 -27.16
C LEU A 239 16.25 -7.44 -27.20
N THR A 240 16.86 -8.57 -26.88
CA THR A 240 16.12 -9.80 -26.53
C THR A 240 15.38 -9.61 -25.21
N ALA A 241 14.26 -10.36 -24.97
CA ALA A 241 13.45 -10.19 -23.78
C ALA A 241 14.24 -10.27 -22.44
N PRO A 242 15.16 -11.23 -22.23
CA PRO A 242 15.99 -11.27 -21.02
C PRO A 242 16.94 -10.06 -20.89
N GLY A 243 17.42 -9.53 -22.01
CA GLY A 243 18.28 -8.35 -22.05
C GLY A 243 17.57 -7.07 -21.62
N THR A 244 16.29 -6.91 -21.95
CA THR A 244 15.52 -5.71 -21.61
C THR A 244 15.31 -5.58 -20.10
N LEU A 245 14.93 -6.66 -19.43
CA LEU A 245 14.76 -6.67 -17.97
C LEU A 245 16.09 -6.37 -17.25
N ALA A 246 17.18 -6.97 -17.69
CA ALA A 246 18.50 -6.73 -17.12
C ALA A 246 18.98 -5.29 -17.31
N ARG A 247 18.75 -4.69 -18.48
CA ARG A 247 19.09 -3.29 -18.78
C ARG A 247 18.26 -2.33 -17.93
N TRP A 248 16.97 -2.55 -17.84
CA TRP A 248 16.11 -1.74 -16.97
C TRP A 248 16.54 -1.83 -15.50
N ALA A 249 16.83 -3.03 -14.99
CA ALA A 249 17.31 -3.21 -13.62
C ALA A 249 18.67 -2.55 -13.39
N HIS A 250 19.53 -2.46 -14.41
CA HIS A 250 20.78 -1.71 -14.33
C HIS A 250 20.51 -0.20 -14.27
N ALA A 251 19.70 0.34 -15.17
CA ALA A 251 19.34 1.76 -15.20
C ALA A 251 18.69 2.21 -13.87
N SER A 252 17.82 1.39 -13.30
CA SER A 252 17.20 1.67 -12.00
C SER A 252 18.21 1.74 -10.85
N ARG A 253 19.22 0.88 -10.85
CA ARG A 253 20.29 0.94 -9.84
C ARG A 253 21.18 2.16 -10.02
N GLU A 254 21.58 2.47 -11.25
CA GLU A 254 22.38 3.67 -11.56
C GLU A 254 21.64 4.95 -11.15
N PHE A 255 20.36 5.04 -11.50
CA PHE A 255 19.50 6.17 -11.12
C PHE A 255 19.45 6.34 -9.59
N ARG A 256 19.19 5.27 -8.86
CA ARG A 256 19.17 5.30 -7.40
C ARG A 256 20.52 5.72 -6.81
N THR A 257 21.63 5.16 -7.31
CA THR A 257 22.98 5.49 -6.85
C THR A 257 23.29 6.97 -7.07
N LEU A 258 22.86 7.54 -8.19
CA LEU A 258 23.00 8.96 -8.46
C LEU A 258 22.20 9.82 -7.49
N LEU A 259 20.94 9.46 -7.24
CA LEU A 259 20.08 10.17 -6.28
C LEU A 259 20.65 10.17 -4.85
N GLU A 260 21.27 9.07 -4.42
CA GLU A 260 21.92 8.96 -3.09
C GLU A 260 23.12 9.92 -2.97
N GLN A 261 23.73 10.32 -4.08
CA GLN A 261 24.88 11.24 -4.13
C GLN A 261 24.48 12.72 -4.17
N ILE A 262 23.20 13.05 -4.39
CA ILE A 262 22.75 14.44 -4.53
C ILE A 262 22.83 15.15 -3.16
N PRO A 263 23.60 16.27 -3.08
CA PRO A 263 23.69 17.09 -1.88
C PRO A 263 22.34 17.59 -1.39
N VAL A 264 22.17 17.69 -0.07
CA VAL A 264 20.86 18.05 0.54
C VAL A 264 20.32 19.38 0.01
N GLU A 265 21.20 20.36 -0.18
CA GLU A 265 20.89 21.70 -0.68
C GLU A 265 20.43 21.73 -2.16
N LEU A 266 20.75 20.69 -2.91
CA LEU A 266 20.40 20.59 -4.34
C LEU A 266 19.13 19.78 -4.61
N ARG A 267 18.63 19.03 -3.64
CA ARG A 267 17.48 18.11 -3.83
C ARG A 267 16.19 18.76 -4.28
N GLU A 268 15.98 20.00 -3.85
CA GLU A 268 14.79 20.81 -4.21
C GLU A 268 15.12 21.87 -5.28
N LYS A 269 16.37 21.99 -5.73
CA LYS A 269 16.77 23.00 -6.70
C LYS A 269 16.32 22.61 -8.10
N ALA A 270 15.58 23.49 -8.76
CA ALA A 270 15.14 23.29 -10.12
C ALA A 270 16.31 23.29 -11.12
N GLY A 271 16.12 22.66 -12.27
CA GLY A 271 17.08 22.63 -13.37
C GLY A 271 17.76 21.29 -13.62
N ALA A 272 17.54 20.30 -12.76
CA ALA A 272 18.17 18.98 -12.87
C ALA A 272 17.67 18.16 -14.09
N ALA A 273 16.45 18.43 -14.56
CA ALA A 273 15.94 17.99 -15.85
C ALA A 273 14.92 19.03 -16.34
N GLY A 274 15.32 19.92 -17.23
CA GLY A 274 14.50 21.04 -17.65
C GLY A 274 14.16 21.96 -16.47
N THR A 275 12.89 22.04 -16.06
CA THR A 275 12.44 22.83 -14.91
C THR A 275 12.36 22.01 -13.61
N TRP A 276 12.60 20.71 -13.64
CA TRP A 276 12.39 19.80 -12.50
C TRP A 276 13.59 19.78 -11.56
N SER A 277 13.30 19.65 -10.29
CA SER A 277 14.30 19.34 -9.25
C SER A 277 14.53 17.82 -9.17
N PRO A 278 15.65 17.37 -8.58
CA PRO A 278 15.90 15.95 -8.33
C PRO A 278 14.73 15.27 -7.59
N ARG A 279 14.10 15.97 -6.66
CA ARG A 279 12.91 15.43 -5.97
C ARG A 279 11.76 15.18 -6.91
N GLN A 280 11.49 16.10 -7.84
CA GLN A 280 10.40 15.93 -8.80
C GLN A 280 10.69 14.81 -9.80
N ILE A 281 11.95 14.65 -10.18
CA ILE A 281 12.39 13.57 -11.07
C ILE A 281 12.18 12.19 -10.42
N VAL A 282 12.59 12.01 -9.15
CA VAL A 282 12.38 10.73 -8.48
C VAL A 282 10.90 10.45 -8.21
N ALA A 283 10.10 11.49 -7.91
CA ALA A 283 8.66 11.38 -7.75
C ALA A 283 7.98 10.87 -9.04
N HIS A 284 8.31 11.47 -10.16
CA HIS A 284 7.89 11.04 -11.50
C HIS A 284 8.29 9.58 -11.78
N ALA A 285 9.53 9.22 -11.50
CA ALA A 285 10.00 7.85 -11.70
C ALA A 285 9.21 6.85 -10.83
N CYS A 286 8.97 7.15 -9.54
CA CYS A 286 8.13 6.32 -8.67
C CYS A 286 6.75 6.04 -9.27
N GLY A 287 6.06 7.07 -9.75
CA GLY A 287 4.73 6.93 -10.34
C GLY A 287 4.70 5.99 -11.54
N TRP A 288 5.63 6.16 -12.49
CA TRP A 288 5.67 5.31 -13.68
C TRP A 288 6.12 3.88 -13.39
N GLU A 289 7.04 3.65 -12.46
CA GLU A 289 7.43 2.31 -12.03
C GLU A 289 6.24 1.60 -11.34
N GLN A 290 5.48 2.31 -10.52
CA GLN A 290 4.29 1.79 -9.86
C GLN A 290 3.19 1.45 -10.87
N GLU A 291 2.87 2.35 -11.79
CA GLU A 291 1.87 2.10 -12.85
C GLU A 291 2.29 0.96 -13.76
N GLY A 292 3.58 0.84 -14.09
CA GLY A 292 4.13 -0.28 -14.83
C GLY A 292 3.91 -1.61 -14.12
N ALA A 293 4.24 -1.67 -12.83
CA ALA A 293 4.01 -2.86 -12.02
C ALA A 293 2.53 -3.26 -11.97
N ARG A 294 1.63 -2.27 -11.86
CA ARG A 294 0.18 -2.48 -11.90
C ARG A 294 -0.28 -3.02 -13.25
N ARG A 295 0.13 -2.38 -14.34
CA ARG A 295 -0.29 -2.76 -15.71
C ARG A 295 0.23 -4.14 -16.08
N LEU A 296 1.47 -4.45 -15.79
CA LEU A 296 2.04 -5.76 -16.12
C LEU A 296 1.42 -6.89 -15.31
N ARG A 297 1.00 -6.64 -14.07
CA ARG A 297 0.20 -7.62 -13.30
C ARG A 297 -1.14 -7.88 -13.94
N LEU A 298 -1.89 -6.82 -14.27
CA LEU A 298 -3.18 -6.97 -14.96
C LEU A 298 -3.04 -7.69 -16.31
N LEU A 299 -1.95 -7.43 -17.04
CA LEU A 299 -1.66 -8.08 -18.30
C LEU A 299 -1.35 -9.56 -18.13
N ALA A 300 -0.65 -9.94 -17.07
CA ALA A 300 -0.38 -11.34 -16.74
C ALA A 300 -1.65 -12.13 -16.41
N ASP A 301 -2.64 -11.46 -15.80
CA ASP A 301 -3.91 -12.07 -15.42
C ASP A 301 -4.97 -11.98 -16.55
N ASN A 302 -4.83 -11.03 -17.47
CA ASN A 302 -5.70 -10.85 -18.64
C ASN A 302 -4.88 -10.46 -19.87
N PRO A 303 -4.49 -11.42 -20.73
CA PRO A 303 -3.73 -11.17 -21.96
C PRO A 303 -4.42 -10.23 -22.96
N ASP A 304 -5.74 -10.15 -22.93
CA ASP A 304 -6.53 -9.26 -23.80
C ASP A 304 -6.74 -7.86 -23.21
N LEU A 305 -6.01 -7.52 -22.14
CA LEU A 305 -6.09 -6.21 -21.52
C LEU A 305 -5.86 -5.10 -22.55
N PRO A 306 -6.81 -4.15 -22.74
CA PRO A 306 -6.64 -3.08 -23.71
C PRO A 306 -5.50 -2.12 -23.31
N ASP A 307 -4.89 -1.51 -24.31
CA ASP A 307 -3.90 -0.45 -24.08
C ASP A 307 -4.55 0.74 -23.37
N LYS A 308 -3.77 1.41 -22.53
CA LYS A 308 -4.21 2.59 -21.80
C LYS A 308 -3.42 3.80 -22.29
N THR A 309 -4.16 4.84 -22.69
CA THR A 309 -3.59 6.15 -22.99
C THR A 309 -3.47 6.95 -21.71
N TYR A 310 -2.39 7.70 -21.54
CA TYR A 310 -2.12 8.54 -20.39
C TYR A 310 -2.07 10.00 -20.79
N ASP A 311 -2.69 10.85 -19.99
CA ASP A 311 -2.36 12.26 -19.93
C ASP A 311 -1.09 12.38 -19.05
N VAL A 312 0.06 12.42 -19.74
CA VAL A 312 1.39 12.33 -19.11
C VAL A 312 1.62 13.49 -18.15
N ASP A 313 1.27 14.72 -18.56
CA ASP A 313 1.50 15.92 -17.75
C ASP A 313 0.67 15.90 -16.47
N ARG A 314 -0.61 15.52 -16.59
CA ARG A 314 -1.51 15.37 -15.44
C ARG A 314 -1.06 14.25 -14.50
N PHE A 315 -0.60 13.13 -15.06
CA PHE A 315 -0.08 12.01 -14.28
C PHE A 315 1.16 12.43 -13.49
N ASN A 316 2.13 13.05 -14.15
CA ASN A 316 3.37 13.52 -13.54
C ASN A 316 3.10 14.55 -12.42
N ALA A 317 2.20 15.51 -12.66
CA ALA A 317 1.84 16.52 -11.67
C ALA A 317 1.24 15.88 -10.39
N ALA A 318 0.37 14.87 -10.56
CA ALA A 318 -0.23 14.15 -9.44
C ALA A 318 0.81 13.38 -8.62
N GLU A 319 1.76 12.67 -9.28
CA GLU A 319 2.81 11.92 -8.59
C GLU A 319 3.79 12.84 -7.86
N VAL A 320 4.16 13.96 -8.45
CA VAL A 320 4.98 14.98 -7.79
C VAL A 320 4.29 15.50 -6.52
N GLU A 321 2.99 15.82 -6.59
CA GLU A 321 2.22 16.29 -5.42
C GLU A 321 2.20 15.25 -4.28
N ILE A 322 2.02 13.97 -4.62
CA ILE A 322 2.01 12.88 -3.64
C ILE A 322 3.37 12.76 -2.94
N GLN A 323 4.44 12.73 -3.71
CA GLN A 323 5.79 12.48 -3.20
C GLN A 323 6.40 13.69 -2.48
N GLN A 324 6.02 14.91 -2.82
CA GLN A 324 6.48 16.13 -2.13
C GLN A 324 6.13 16.15 -0.63
N ARG A 325 5.14 15.36 -0.22
CA ARG A 325 4.73 15.24 1.18
C ARG A 325 5.60 14.28 2.00
N GLN A 326 6.52 13.58 1.35
CA GLN A 326 7.40 12.59 1.99
C GLN A 326 8.81 13.18 2.20
N SER A 327 9.60 12.57 3.09
CA SER A 327 11.03 12.90 3.18
C SER A 327 11.80 12.38 1.95
N TRP A 328 12.97 12.95 1.68
CA TRP A 328 13.85 12.47 0.60
C TRP A 328 14.13 10.97 0.69
N ASN A 329 14.49 10.49 1.88
CA ASN A 329 14.81 9.08 2.09
C ASN A 329 13.58 8.19 1.89
N ALA A 330 12.40 8.63 2.35
CA ALA A 330 11.15 7.91 2.12
C ALA A 330 10.81 7.78 0.62
N THR A 331 11.10 8.82 -0.18
CA THR A 331 10.92 8.78 -1.63
C THR A 331 11.90 7.81 -2.30
N LEU A 332 13.17 7.77 -1.86
CA LEU A 332 14.16 6.79 -2.35
C LEU A 332 13.78 5.35 -1.99
N ASP A 333 13.27 5.13 -0.79
CA ASP A 333 12.78 3.82 -0.35
C ASP A 333 11.55 3.39 -1.16
N GLU A 334 10.65 4.33 -1.44
CA GLU A 334 9.49 4.07 -2.30
C GLU A 334 9.94 3.71 -3.72
N PHE A 335 10.88 4.46 -4.30
CA PHE A 335 11.45 4.11 -5.62
C PHE A 335 12.02 2.69 -5.64
N ALA A 336 12.74 2.27 -4.60
CA ALA A 336 13.26 0.92 -4.50
C ALA A 336 12.15 -0.15 -4.47
N LYS A 337 11.06 0.12 -3.74
CA LYS A 337 9.91 -0.80 -3.63
C LYS A 337 9.15 -0.93 -4.95
N VAL A 338 8.84 0.20 -5.60
CA VAL A 338 8.09 0.16 -6.86
C VAL A 338 8.90 -0.45 -7.99
N THR A 339 10.21 -0.19 -8.03
CA THR A 339 11.16 -0.82 -8.96
C THR A 339 11.20 -2.34 -8.75
N HIS A 340 11.33 -2.80 -7.51
CA HIS A 340 11.26 -4.23 -7.21
C HIS A 340 9.93 -4.85 -7.67
N SER A 341 8.82 -4.17 -7.40
CA SER A 341 7.48 -4.60 -7.80
C SER A 341 7.31 -4.70 -9.32
N LEU A 342 7.86 -3.74 -10.07
CA LEU A 342 7.86 -3.78 -11.55
C LEU A 342 8.70 -4.95 -12.07
N GLY A 343 9.89 -5.18 -11.50
CA GLY A 343 10.74 -6.31 -11.87
C GLY A 343 10.04 -7.65 -11.70
N LEU A 344 9.36 -7.87 -10.57
CA LEU A 344 8.57 -9.08 -10.32
C LEU A 344 7.41 -9.24 -11.32
N ALA A 345 6.71 -8.15 -11.62
CA ALA A 345 5.59 -8.18 -12.58
C ALA A 345 6.09 -8.50 -14.00
N ALA A 346 7.19 -7.89 -14.42
CA ALA A 346 7.80 -8.13 -15.72
C ALA A 346 8.35 -9.55 -15.87
N ALA A 347 8.92 -10.12 -14.81
CA ALA A 347 9.43 -11.50 -14.81
C ALA A 347 8.33 -12.55 -15.05
N ARG A 348 7.05 -12.23 -14.77
CA ARG A 348 5.91 -13.09 -15.12
C ARG A 348 5.58 -13.08 -16.63
N LEU A 349 6.11 -12.12 -17.39
CA LEU A 349 5.79 -11.84 -18.78
C LEU A 349 7.06 -11.80 -19.66
N PRO A 350 7.96 -12.81 -19.61
CA PRO A 350 9.29 -12.71 -20.20
C PRO A 350 9.28 -12.57 -21.73
N HIS A 351 8.18 -12.96 -22.38
CA HIS A 351 8.03 -12.95 -23.85
C HIS A 351 6.94 -11.99 -24.34
N ASP A 352 6.21 -11.31 -23.43
CA ASP A 352 5.15 -10.37 -23.84
C ASP A 352 5.78 -9.08 -24.41
N PRO A 353 5.40 -8.68 -25.64
CA PRO A 353 5.96 -7.49 -26.28
C PRO A 353 5.61 -6.19 -25.56
N ARG A 354 4.42 -6.10 -24.92
CA ARG A 354 3.98 -4.91 -24.17
C ARG A 354 4.78 -4.74 -22.87
N ALA A 355 5.10 -5.86 -22.20
CA ALA A 355 5.97 -5.83 -21.02
C ALA A 355 7.38 -5.37 -21.41
N ARG A 356 7.89 -5.85 -22.55
CA ARG A 356 9.18 -5.44 -23.08
C ARG A 356 9.19 -3.97 -23.48
N GLU A 357 8.18 -3.49 -24.16
CA GLU A 357 8.04 -2.08 -24.55
C GLU A 357 7.97 -1.17 -23.32
N TRP A 358 7.22 -1.57 -22.28
CA TRP A 358 7.15 -0.82 -21.04
C TRP A 358 8.54 -0.68 -20.38
N LEU A 359 9.24 -1.80 -20.19
CA LEU A 359 10.58 -1.79 -19.62
C LEU A 359 11.57 -0.96 -20.43
N LEU A 360 11.47 -1.01 -21.77
CA LEU A 360 12.32 -0.21 -22.64
C LEU A 360 12.07 1.29 -22.44
N LYS A 361 10.81 1.72 -22.44
CA LYS A 361 10.45 3.13 -22.18
C LYS A 361 10.97 3.59 -20.82
N ARG A 362 10.78 2.77 -19.77
CA ARG A 362 11.30 3.09 -18.43
C ARG A 362 12.82 3.15 -18.39
N THR A 363 13.50 2.25 -19.11
CA THR A 363 14.97 2.26 -19.21
C THR A 363 15.48 3.57 -19.80
N LEU A 364 14.93 3.95 -20.95
CA LEU A 364 15.34 5.17 -21.66
C LEU A 364 15.08 6.43 -20.82
N ASP A 365 13.98 6.48 -20.12
CA ASP A 365 13.61 7.57 -19.23
C ASP A 365 14.59 7.71 -18.05
N LEU A 366 14.88 6.60 -17.35
CA LEU A 366 15.84 6.58 -16.24
C LEU A 366 17.28 6.90 -16.70
N GLU A 367 17.71 6.36 -17.84
CA GLU A 367 19.02 6.69 -18.43
C GLU A 367 19.10 8.18 -18.79
N GLY A 368 18.07 8.74 -19.43
CA GLY A 368 17.97 10.16 -19.77
C GLY A 368 18.08 11.06 -18.55
N HIS A 369 17.31 10.77 -17.50
CA HIS A 369 17.37 11.53 -16.25
C HIS A 369 18.74 11.40 -15.53
N CYS A 370 19.41 10.25 -15.64
CA CYS A 370 20.76 10.12 -15.12
C CYS A 370 21.74 11.05 -15.84
N ASP A 371 21.66 11.13 -17.17
CA ASP A 371 22.55 11.98 -17.96
C ASP A 371 22.28 13.46 -17.68
N GLU A 372 21.03 13.91 -17.69
CA GLU A 372 20.62 15.28 -17.36
C GLU A 372 21.07 15.70 -15.95
N MET A 373 20.86 14.86 -14.94
CA MET A 373 21.25 15.15 -13.57
C MET A 373 22.76 15.18 -13.37
N ARG A 374 23.53 14.36 -14.09
CA ARG A 374 25.01 14.38 -14.03
C ARG A 374 25.57 15.69 -14.59
N GLU A 375 25.10 16.08 -15.78
CA GLU A 375 25.50 17.37 -16.39
C GLU A 375 25.18 18.53 -15.46
N TRP A 376 23.97 18.58 -14.93
CA TRP A 376 23.54 19.61 -14.00
C TRP A 376 24.36 19.63 -12.69
N LEU A 377 24.69 18.48 -12.10
CA LEU A 377 25.55 18.39 -10.90
C LEU A 377 26.95 18.89 -11.16
N ASP A 378 27.51 18.63 -12.33
CA ASP A 378 28.82 19.13 -12.73
C ASP A 378 28.83 20.66 -12.86
N GLU A 379 27.77 21.24 -13.43
CA GLU A 379 27.60 22.71 -13.53
C GLU A 379 27.45 23.36 -12.15
N GLU A 380 26.61 22.79 -11.26
CA GLU A 380 26.42 23.29 -9.91
C GLU A 380 27.71 23.22 -9.06
N THR A 381 28.46 22.15 -9.22
CA THR A 381 29.73 21.96 -8.52
C THR A 381 30.81 22.94 -9.05
N ALA A 382 30.80 23.26 -10.32
CA ALA A 382 31.69 24.25 -10.91
C ALA A 382 31.32 25.68 -10.46
N ALA A 383 30.04 26.02 -10.40
CA ALA A 383 29.54 27.32 -9.95
C ALA A 383 29.84 27.58 -8.46
N GLY A 384 29.82 26.54 -7.61
CA GLY A 384 30.15 26.66 -6.19
C GLY A 384 31.64 26.79 -5.87
N ARG A 385 32.53 26.64 -6.86
CA ARG A 385 34.00 26.81 -6.72
C ARG A 385 34.51 28.17 -7.19
N SER A 386 33.66 28.97 -7.81
CA SER A 386 33.93 30.33 -8.26
C SER A 386 33.39 31.36 -7.24
#